data_0f3b46ddda23e28b6eae2daf780d419e
#
_entry.id   0f3b46ddda23e28b6eae2daf780d419e
#
_cell.length_a   1.000
_cell.length_b   1.000
_cell.length_c   1.000
_cell.angle_alpha   90.00
_cell.angle_beta   90.00
_cell.angle_gamma   90.00
#
_symmetry.space_group_name_H-M   'P 1'
#
loop_
_entity.id
_entity.type
_entity.pdbx_description
1 polymer ?
#
loop_
_entity_poly.entity_id
_entity_poly.type
_entity_poly.pdbx_seq_one_letter_code
_entity_poly.pdbx_strand_id
1 'polypeptide(L)'
;MCGAWVLTAVVLSACGSLQSSKPQEPSLTPTAEPRELRLGLALGGGAARGFAHVGVIQVLEEAGLRPSHVAGTSAGSLVAALYASGKTPVELVRVAESMQEAEITDWMLPILNRGALRGEALARYVNTQVGGKTLEQMQIPLGIVATDLGSGQAITFRRGNTGAAVRASSAVPAVFQPVRLGDREYVDGGLVSPVPVRQTREMGANFVIAVDISSDPEGNPYGDTFQILMQTFAIMGKSINTLALKEADVVIRPALSGIKSADFSARLRSIEAGRVAMRAALPALKVRLAQFEEGR
;
A
#
# COMPACT_ATOMS: atom_id res chain seq x y z
N MET A 1 -79.14 32.36 55.24
CA MET A 1 -77.78 32.59 55.70
C MET A 1 -76.97 32.83 54.47
N CYS A 2 -76.65 34.09 54.16
CA CYS A 2 -76.03 34.56 52.95
C CYS A 2 -74.53 34.59 53.15
N GLY A 3 -73.78 33.97 52.25
CA GLY A 3 -72.36 34.09 52.19
C GLY A 3 -71.93 34.84 50.88
N ALA A 4 -71.40 36.06 51.06
CA ALA A 4 -70.96 36.93 49.99
C ALA A 4 -69.53 36.51 49.49
N TRP A 5 -69.42 36.36 48.23
CA TRP A 5 -68.08 36.16 47.57
C TRP A 5 -67.59 37.52 47.03
N VAL A 6 -66.41 37.94 47.53
CA VAL A 6 -65.71 39.08 47.03
C VAL A 6 -64.73 38.64 45.88
N LEU A 7 -64.97 39.12 44.70
CA LEU A 7 -64.02 38.95 43.59
C LEU A 7 -62.93 40.03 43.63
N THR A 8 -61.73 39.62 43.86
CA THR A 8 -60.51 40.50 43.75
C THR A 8 -59.96 40.35 42.37
N ALA A 9 -60.01 41.40 41.56
CA ALA A 9 -59.40 41.48 40.25
C ALA A 9 -57.91 41.82 40.41
N VAL A 10 -57.01 40.90 39.93
CA VAL A 10 -55.59 41.16 39.86
C VAL A 10 -55.29 41.63 38.46
N VAL A 11 -54.81 42.87 38.31
CA VAL A 11 -54.34 43.46 37.07
C VAL A 11 -52.85 43.11 36.93
N LEU A 12 -52.50 42.21 36.00
CA LEU A 12 -51.13 41.93 35.63
C LEU A 12 -50.68 42.91 34.58
N SER A 13 -49.77 43.78 34.95
CA SER A 13 -49.02 44.69 34.04
C SER A 13 -47.89 43.88 33.40
N ALA A 14 -48.02 43.49 32.13
CA ALA A 14 -46.96 42.89 31.34
C ALA A 14 -46.04 43.98 30.77
N CYS A 15 -44.87 44.21 31.39
CA CYS A 15 -43.77 44.96 30.78
C CYS A 15 -43.06 44.06 29.79
N GLY A 16 -43.37 44.18 28.50
CA GLY A 16 -42.62 43.56 27.42
C GLY A 16 -41.29 44.30 27.23
N SER A 17 -40.19 43.69 27.65
CA SER A 17 -38.83 44.14 27.28
C SER A 17 -38.54 43.73 25.83
N LEU A 18 -38.51 44.72 24.93
CA LEU A 18 -38.00 44.58 23.58
C LEU A 18 -36.48 44.30 23.68
N GLN A 19 -36.12 43.04 23.64
CA GLN A 19 -34.71 42.64 23.43
C GLN A 19 -34.37 42.91 21.96
N SER A 20 -33.59 43.98 21.77
CA SER A 20 -32.90 44.26 20.51
C SER A 20 -31.92 43.12 20.23
N SER A 21 -32.26 42.24 19.29
CA SER A 21 -31.35 41.24 18.77
C SER A 21 -30.22 41.98 18.03
N LYS A 22 -29.01 42.01 18.60
CA LYS A 22 -27.80 42.38 17.87
C LYS A 22 -27.71 41.51 16.62
N PRO A 23 -27.33 42.11 15.46
CA PRO A 23 -27.02 41.31 14.30
C PRO A 23 -25.89 40.34 14.66
N GLN A 24 -26.15 39.03 14.47
CA GLN A 24 -25.13 37.99 14.66
C GLN A 24 -24.11 38.19 13.53
N GLU A 25 -22.91 38.64 13.88
CA GLU A 25 -21.80 38.67 12.94
C GLU A 25 -21.65 37.28 12.31
N PRO A 26 -21.46 37.18 10.98
CA PRO A 26 -21.23 35.89 10.35
C PRO A 26 -20.00 35.25 11.01
N SER A 27 -20.24 34.11 11.65
CA SER A 27 -19.18 33.28 12.21
C SER A 27 -18.22 32.94 11.06
N LEU A 28 -17.05 33.54 11.05
CA LEU A 28 -15.97 33.17 10.14
C LEU A 28 -15.66 31.70 10.47
N THR A 29 -16.04 30.81 9.55
CA THR A 29 -15.61 29.40 9.60
C THR A 29 -14.10 29.42 9.67
N PRO A 30 -13.45 28.79 10.67
CA PRO A 30 -12.01 28.77 10.76
C PRO A 30 -11.46 28.24 9.45
N THR A 31 -10.68 29.03 8.75
CA THR A 31 -9.92 28.59 7.58
C THR A 31 -9.00 27.49 8.09
N ALA A 32 -9.21 26.25 7.66
CA ALA A 32 -8.37 25.13 8.06
C ALA A 32 -6.91 25.46 7.69
N GLU A 33 -5.99 25.27 8.64
CA GLU A 33 -4.58 25.47 8.35
C GLU A 33 -4.12 24.50 7.25
N PRO A 34 -3.28 24.99 6.30
CA PRO A 34 -2.77 24.14 5.23
C PRO A 34 -2.08 22.90 5.83
N ARG A 35 -2.47 21.73 5.40
CA ARG A 35 -1.87 20.47 5.88
C ARG A 35 -0.62 20.15 5.05
N GLU A 36 0.51 20.00 5.74
CA GLU A 36 1.73 19.51 5.08
C GLU A 36 1.48 18.12 4.48
N LEU A 37 1.65 18.00 3.16
CA LEU A 37 1.48 16.73 2.44
C LEU A 37 2.67 15.79 2.73
N ARG A 38 2.39 14.61 3.27
CA ARG A 38 3.32 13.49 3.37
C ARG A 38 2.78 12.34 2.54
N LEU A 39 3.13 12.38 1.24
CA LEU A 39 2.65 11.43 0.25
C LEU A 39 3.27 10.04 0.47
N GLY A 40 2.44 9.05 0.71
CA GLY A 40 2.81 7.64 0.81
C GLY A 40 2.48 6.86 -0.46
N LEU A 41 3.37 5.91 -0.81
CA LEU A 41 3.14 4.96 -1.90
C LEU A 41 3.16 3.54 -1.36
N ALA A 42 2.02 2.85 -1.42
CA ALA A 42 1.84 1.47 -1.01
C ALA A 42 1.84 0.54 -2.24
N LEU A 43 2.89 -0.29 -2.40
CA LEU A 43 3.08 -1.17 -3.54
C LEU A 43 2.70 -2.60 -3.17
N GLY A 44 1.64 -3.13 -3.77
CA GLY A 44 1.11 -4.46 -3.49
C GLY A 44 1.94 -5.61 -4.03
N GLY A 45 1.71 -6.82 -3.49
CA GLY A 45 2.25 -8.08 -3.96
C GLY A 45 1.54 -8.58 -5.22
N GLY A 46 2.24 -9.39 -6.03
CA GLY A 46 1.65 -9.95 -7.25
C GLY A 46 2.65 -10.64 -8.19
N ALA A 47 3.79 -11.08 -7.71
CA ALA A 47 4.86 -11.75 -8.47
C ALA A 47 5.24 -10.97 -9.73
N ALA A 48 5.32 -11.58 -10.94
CA ALA A 48 5.72 -10.91 -12.18
C ALA A 48 4.84 -9.70 -12.57
N ARG A 49 3.62 -9.58 -12.04
CA ARG A 49 2.79 -8.38 -12.23
C ARG A 49 3.39 -7.14 -11.55
N GLY A 50 4.37 -7.31 -10.65
CA GLY A 50 5.13 -6.24 -10.00
C GLY A 50 5.80 -5.25 -10.95
N PHE A 51 6.09 -5.65 -12.18
CA PHE A 51 6.60 -4.73 -13.20
C PHE A 51 5.66 -3.54 -13.45
N ALA A 52 4.36 -3.66 -13.19
CA ALA A 52 3.42 -2.55 -13.33
C ALA A 52 3.72 -1.38 -12.39
N HIS A 53 4.30 -1.64 -11.21
CA HIS A 53 4.69 -0.60 -10.27
C HIS A 53 5.71 0.37 -10.88
N VAL A 54 6.60 -0.12 -11.74
CA VAL A 54 7.61 0.70 -12.44
C VAL A 54 6.91 1.74 -13.33
N GLY A 55 5.88 1.32 -14.08
CA GLY A 55 5.09 2.23 -14.91
C GLY A 55 4.30 3.26 -14.10
N VAL A 56 3.76 2.85 -12.94
CA VAL A 56 3.07 3.77 -12.02
C VAL A 56 4.03 4.82 -11.48
N ILE A 57 5.20 4.41 -10.99
CA ILE A 57 6.23 5.32 -10.44
C ILE A 57 6.71 6.30 -11.53
N GLN A 58 6.91 5.82 -12.74
CA GLN A 58 7.34 6.67 -13.85
C GLN A 58 6.37 7.83 -14.10
N VAL A 59 5.07 7.56 -14.22
CA VAL A 59 4.06 8.59 -14.47
C VAL A 59 3.86 9.49 -13.25
N LEU A 60 4.00 8.97 -12.05
CA LEU A 60 3.92 9.75 -10.81
C LEU A 60 5.05 10.79 -10.75
N GLU A 61 6.30 10.39 -11.02
CA GLU A 61 7.46 11.28 -11.07
C GLU A 61 7.39 12.29 -12.24
N GLU A 62 6.92 11.85 -13.43
CA GLU A 62 6.67 12.72 -14.58
C GLU A 62 5.66 13.83 -14.24
N ALA A 63 4.71 13.56 -13.35
CA ALA A 63 3.73 14.53 -12.86
C ALA A 63 4.27 15.42 -11.72
N GLY A 64 5.54 15.28 -11.32
CA GLY A 64 6.16 16.03 -10.24
C GLY A 64 5.75 15.57 -8.84
N LEU A 65 5.11 14.39 -8.72
CA LEU A 65 4.63 13.85 -7.45
C LEU A 65 5.65 12.84 -6.91
N ARG A 66 6.39 13.24 -5.87
CA ARG A 66 7.38 12.39 -5.21
C ARG A 66 6.87 11.89 -3.88
N PRO A 67 6.74 10.56 -3.67
CA PRO A 67 6.41 10.00 -2.37
C PRO A 67 7.48 10.31 -1.33
N SER A 68 7.05 10.71 -0.14
CA SER A 68 7.91 10.90 1.03
C SER A 68 8.08 9.61 1.85
N HIS A 69 7.22 8.62 1.61
CA HIS A 69 7.24 7.30 2.25
C HIS A 69 6.84 6.23 1.23
N VAL A 70 7.53 5.10 1.24
CA VAL A 70 7.20 3.96 0.38
C VAL A 70 7.14 2.68 1.22
N ALA A 71 6.06 1.91 1.07
CA ALA A 71 5.99 0.57 1.62
C ALA A 71 5.66 -0.44 0.52
N GLY A 72 6.20 -1.66 0.65
CA GLY A 72 5.99 -2.71 -0.33
C GLY A 72 5.82 -4.09 0.29
N THR A 73 5.01 -4.91 -0.37
CA THR A 73 4.79 -6.32 -0.05
C THR A 73 5.19 -7.19 -1.22
N SER A 74 5.95 -8.27 -0.98
CA SER A 74 6.34 -9.26 -2.02
C SER A 74 7.00 -8.58 -3.22
N ALA A 75 6.51 -8.75 -4.44
CA ALA A 75 7.03 -8.07 -5.63
C ALA A 75 7.04 -6.53 -5.47
N GLY A 76 6.05 -5.97 -4.77
CA GLY A 76 6.02 -4.55 -4.44
C GLY A 76 7.17 -4.14 -3.52
N SER A 77 7.64 -5.04 -2.63
CA SER A 77 8.79 -4.78 -1.76
C SER A 77 10.11 -4.62 -2.54
N LEU A 78 10.29 -5.44 -3.59
CA LEU A 78 11.43 -5.32 -4.50
C LEU A 78 11.44 -3.96 -5.20
N VAL A 79 10.32 -3.58 -5.82
CA VAL A 79 10.22 -2.30 -6.53
C VAL A 79 10.35 -1.11 -5.57
N ALA A 80 9.74 -1.21 -4.37
CA ALA A 80 9.86 -0.23 -3.30
C ALA A 80 11.34 -0.01 -2.90
N ALA A 81 12.10 -1.10 -2.71
CA ALA A 81 13.52 -1.04 -2.35
C ALA A 81 14.36 -0.38 -3.44
N LEU A 82 14.15 -0.76 -4.71
CA LEU A 82 14.84 -0.16 -5.84
C LEU A 82 14.56 1.34 -5.96
N TYR A 83 13.29 1.73 -5.84
CA TYR A 83 12.89 3.12 -5.92
C TYR A 83 13.42 3.94 -4.73
N ALA A 84 13.24 3.43 -3.51
CA ALA A 84 13.70 4.11 -2.29
C ALA A 84 15.23 4.24 -2.23
N SER A 85 15.99 3.38 -2.92
CA SER A 85 17.46 3.48 -3.00
C SER A 85 17.94 4.71 -3.78
N GLY A 86 17.02 5.39 -4.50
CA GLY A 86 17.30 6.57 -5.31
C GLY A 86 17.39 6.29 -6.81
N LYS A 87 17.01 5.09 -7.28
CA LYS A 87 16.93 4.83 -8.71
C LYS A 87 15.87 5.71 -9.36
N THR A 88 16.25 6.36 -10.44
CA THR A 88 15.34 7.13 -11.29
C THR A 88 14.34 6.22 -12.01
N PRO A 89 13.21 6.74 -12.49
CA PRO A 89 12.25 5.96 -13.28
C PRO A 89 12.90 5.26 -14.50
N VAL A 90 13.84 5.92 -15.14
CA VAL A 90 14.57 5.35 -16.29
C VAL A 90 15.43 4.15 -15.86
N GLU A 91 16.12 4.25 -14.73
CA GLU A 91 16.91 3.14 -14.18
C GLU A 91 16.02 2.00 -13.72
N LEU A 92 14.83 2.27 -13.13
CA LEU A 92 13.86 1.24 -12.77
C LEU A 92 13.39 0.45 -14.01
N VAL A 93 13.10 1.15 -15.11
CA VAL A 93 12.74 0.49 -16.39
C VAL A 93 13.89 -0.40 -16.88
N ARG A 94 15.14 0.09 -16.89
CA ARG A 94 16.31 -0.71 -17.31
C ARG A 94 16.51 -1.95 -16.44
N VAL A 95 16.37 -1.81 -15.12
CA VAL A 95 16.44 -2.95 -14.20
C VAL A 95 15.33 -3.95 -14.49
N ALA A 96 14.10 -3.48 -14.71
CA ALA A 96 12.98 -4.34 -15.05
C ALA A 96 13.17 -5.06 -16.39
N GLU A 97 13.70 -4.39 -17.41
CA GLU A 97 13.97 -4.97 -18.72
C GLU A 97 15.09 -6.01 -18.69
N SER A 98 16.14 -5.76 -17.92
CA SER A 98 17.31 -6.66 -17.81
C SER A 98 17.12 -7.81 -16.86
N MET A 99 16.14 -7.74 -15.93
CA MET A 99 15.93 -8.77 -14.92
C MET A 99 15.63 -10.13 -15.55
N GLN A 100 16.43 -11.13 -15.19
CA GLN A 100 16.22 -12.52 -15.59
C GLN A 100 15.67 -13.32 -14.41
N GLU A 101 14.70 -14.21 -14.67
CA GLU A 101 14.12 -15.08 -13.62
C GLU A 101 15.22 -15.90 -12.93
N ALA A 102 16.19 -16.41 -13.69
CA ALA A 102 17.30 -17.20 -13.17
C ALA A 102 18.20 -16.45 -12.17
N GLU A 103 18.22 -15.11 -12.20
CA GLU A 103 19.01 -14.30 -11.26
C GLU A 103 18.38 -14.20 -9.86
N ILE A 104 17.07 -14.45 -9.77
CA ILE A 104 16.29 -14.31 -8.54
C ILE A 104 15.75 -15.64 -8.01
N THR A 105 15.99 -16.78 -8.73
CA THR A 105 15.56 -18.12 -8.33
C THR A 105 16.76 -19.00 -8.03
N ASP A 106 16.69 -19.72 -6.92
CA ASP A 106 17.66 -20.69 -6.46
C ASP A 106 16.95 -21.99 -6.08
N TRP A 107 16.87 -22.89 -7.05
CA TRP A 107 16.14 -24.16 -6.91
C TRP A 107 16.83 -25.13 -5.95
N MET A 108 16.03 -25.86 -5.18
CA MET A 108 16.46 -26.93 -4.28
C MET A 108 15.69 -28.21 -4.55
N LEU A 109 16.31 -29.34 -4.16
CA LEU A 109 15.58 -30.61 -4.12
C LEU A 109 14.50 -30.56 -3.02
N PRO A 110 13.20 -30.75 -3.36
CA PRO A 110 12.10 -30.50 -2.42
C PRO A 110 11.93 -31.59 -1.33
N ILE A 111 12.72 -32.67 -1.36
CA ILE A 111 12.47 -33.90 -0.63
C ILE A 111 12.51 -33.76 0.89
N LEU A 112 13.13 -32.70 1.46
CA LEU A 112 13.22 -32.48 2.91
C LEU A 112 13.06 -30.99 3.28
N ASN A 113 12.60 -30.12 2.36
CA ASN A 113 12.60 -28.68 2.53
C ASN A 113 11.18 -28.10 2.60
N ARG A 114 11.01 -27.04 3.35
CA ARG A 114 9.71 -26.33 3.54
C ARG A 114 9.38 -25.37 2.37
N GLY A 115 10.04 -25.52 1.19
CA GLY A 115 9.84 -24.77 -0.03
C GLY A 115 10.84 -25.22 -1.10
N ALA A 116 10.52 -24.97 -2.36
CA ALA A 116 11.34 -25.35 -3.52
C ALA A 116 12.52 -24.40 -3.78
N LEU A 117 12.43 -23.15 -3.32
CA LEU A 117 13.42 -22.11 -3.52
C LEU A 117 13.95 -21.59 -2.17
N ARG A 118 15.25 -21.28 -2.08
CA ARG A 118 15.84 -20.66 -0.87
C ARG A 118 15.54 -19.16 -0.79
N GLY A 119 15.48 -18.49 -1.93
CA GLY A 119 15.32 -17.05 -2.04
C GLY A 119 16.58 -16.24 -1.73
N GLU A 120 17.74 -16.88 -1.55
CA GLU A 120 19.02 -16.18 -1.32
C GLU A 120 19.49 -15.46 -2.57
N ALA A 121 19.18 -15.99 -3.76
CA ALA A 121 19.47 -15.33 -5.03
C ALA A 121 18.72 -13.99 -5.11
N LEU A 122 17.46 -13.94 -4.74
CA LEU A 122 16.70 -12.70 -4.66
C LEU A 122 17.33 -11.70 -3.68
N ALA A 123 17.76 -12.15 -2.50
CA ALA A 123 18.39 -11.28 -1.51
C ALA A 123 19.71 -10.69 -2.05
N ARG A 124 20.55 -11.50 -2.70
CA ARG A 124 21.80 -11.03 -3.34
C ARG A 124 21.52 -10.04 -4.47
N TYR A 125 20.55 -10.37 -5.33
CA TYR A 125 20.14 -9.48 -6.43
C TYR A 125 19.71 -8.11 -5.88
N VAL A 126 18.82 -8.07 -4.90
CA VAL A 126 18.36 -6.81 -4.28
C VAL A 126 19.53 -6.04 -3.71
N ASN A 127 20.39 -6.66 -2.89
CA ASN A 127 21.53 -5.98 -2.28
C ASN A 127 22.48 -5.39 -3.33
N THR A 128 22.73 -6.10 -4.44
CA THR A 128 23.50 -5.58 -5.56
C THR A 128 22.82 -4.38 -6.20
N GLN A 129 21.52 -4.48 -6.49
CA GLN A 129 20.77 -3.42 -7.15
C GLN A 129 20.65 -2.14 -6.32
N VAL A 130 20.58 -2.25 -4.99
CA VAL A 130 20.53 -1.08 -4.09
C VAL A 130 21.91 -0.59 -3.64
N GLY A 131 23.01 -1.18 -4.17
CA GLY A 131 24.37 -0.81 -3.82
C GLY A 131 24.75 -1.13 -2.37
N GLY A 132 24.21 -2.21 -1.81
CA GLY A 132 24.45 -2.66 -0.44
C GLY A 132 23.80 -1.81 0.65
N LYS A 133 22.98 -0.81 0.30
CA LYS A 133 22.27 0.04 1.29
C LYS A 133 21.36 -0.78 2.18
N THR A 134 21.37 -0.50 3.48
CA THR A 134 20.39 -0.98 4.43
C THR A 134 19.10 -0.16 4.35
N LEU A 135 18.00 -0.65 4.94
CA LEU A 135 16.68 -0.01 4.87
C LEU A 135 16.70 1.43 5.41
N GLU A 136 17.43 1.67 6.50
CA GLU A 136 17.59 2.99 7.12
C GLU A 136 18.48 3.97 6.32
N GLN A 137 19.24 3.45 5.34
CA GLN A 137 20.10 4.24 4.44
C GLN A 137 19.41 4.63 3.13
N MET A 138 18.14 4.25 2.95
CA MET A 138 17.38 4.59 1.75
C MET A 138 17.12 6.10 1.66
N GLN A 139 17.07 6.61 0.44
CA GLN A 139 16.79 8.04 0.20
C GLN A 139 15.35 8.41 0.55
N ILE A 140 14.42 7.46 0.38
CA ILE A 140 13.02 7.59 0.79
C ILE A 140 12.79 6.62 1.94
N PRO A 141 12.18 7.03 3.06
CA PRO A 141 11.75 6.16 4.14
C PRO A 141 11.01 4.92 3.61
N LEU A 142 11.59 3.73 3.84
CA LEU A 142 11.16 2.47 3.26
C LEU A 142 10.62 1.53 4.33
N GLY A 143 9.46 0.90 4.05
CA GLY A 143 8.88 -0.20 4.79
C GLY A 143 8.75 -1.46 3.93
N ILE A 144 9.32 -2.56 4.37
CA ILE A 144 9.15 -3.87 3.73
C ILE A 144 8.26 -4.72 4.62
N VAL A 145 7.11 -5.18 4.09
CA VAL A 145 6.11 -5.89 4.88
C VAL A 145 6.23 -7.40 4.67
N ALA A 146 6.37 -8.13 5.77
CA ALA A 146 6.34 -9.58 5.81
C ALA A 146 5.35 -10.08 6.87
N THR A 147 5.07 -11.37 6.88
CA THR A 147 4.26 -12.04 7.90
C THR A 147 5.16 -12.79 8.87
N ASP A 148 5.06 -12.52 10.16
CA ASP A 148 5.66 -13.36 11.20
C ASP A 148 4.90 -14.69 11.24
N LEU A 149 5.60 -15.78 10.91
CA LEU A 149 4.97 -17.10 10.78
C LEU A 149 4.46 -17.64 12.12
N GLY A 150 5.08 -17.26 13.23
CA GLY A 150 4.69 -17.73 14.57
C GLY A 150 3.47 -17.02 15.13
N SER A 151 3.31 -15.70 14.86
CA SER A 151 2.21 -14.90 15.41
C SER A 151 1.10 -14.61 14.39
N GLY A 152 1.37 -14.74 13.09
CA GLY A 152 0.46 -14.33 12.01
C GLY A 152 0.35 -12.81 11.85
N GLN A 153 1.21 -12.03 12.50
CA GLN A 153 1.14 -10.56 12.41
C GLN A 153 1.95 -10.01 11.25
N ALA A 154 1.49 -8.87 10.70
CA ALA A 154 2.27 -8.09 9.76
C ALA A 154 3.45 -7.42 10.49
N ILE A 155 4.65 -7.60 9.95
CA ILE A 155 5.87 -6.92 10.43
C ILE A 155 6.36 -6.00 9.33
N THR A 156 6.64 -4.75 9.67
CA THR A 156 7.22 -3.77 8.76
C THR A 156 8.70 -3.58 9.08
N PHE A 157 9.57 -4.14 8.25
CA PHE A 157 11.00 -3.92 8.36
C PHE A 157 11.35 -2.51 7.87
N ARG A 158 12.01 -1.74 8.70
CA ARG A 158 12.47 -0.36 8.43
C ARG A 158 13.97 -0.18 8.65
N ARG A 159 14.65 -1.23 9.13
CA ARG A 159 16.09 -1.25 9.41
C ARG A 159 16.68 -2.61 9.06
N GLY A 160 17.98 -2.65 8.82
CA GLY A 160 18.72 -3.86 8.53
C GLY A 160 18.90 -4.14 7.04
N ASN A 161 19.31 -5.36 6.71
CA ASN A 161 19.67 -5.76 5.36
C ASN A 161 18.45 -5.76 4.43
N THR A 162 18.51 -4.96 3.37
CA THR A 162 17.41 -4.77 2.42
C THR A 162 17.04 -6.05 1.69
N GLY A 163 18.04 -6.78 1.18
CA GLY A 163 17.80 -8.04 0.47
C GLY A 163 17.17 -9.11 1.36
N ALA A 164 17.58 -9.19 2.64
CA ALA A 164 16.98 -10.13 3.59
C ALA A 164 15.51 -9.78 3.88
N ALA A 165 15.18 -8.50 4.04
CA ALA A 165 13.81 -8.04 4.25
C ALA A 165 12.93 -8.31 3.02
N VAL A 166 13.40 -8.01 1.81
CA VAL A 166 12.68 -8.31 0.55
C VAL A 166 12.49 -9.81 0.37
N ARG A 167 13.52 -10.63 0.67
CA ARG A 167 13.41 -12.09 0.68
C ARG A 167 12.31 -12.57 1.63
N ALA A 168 12.27 -12.05 2.85
CA ALA A 168 11.23 -12.40 3.83
C ALA A 168 9.83 -12.01 3.34
N SER A 169 9.70 -10.80 2.79
CA SER A 169 8.46 -10.29 2.21
C SER A 169 7.95 -11.08 1.00
N SER A 170 8.85 -11.77 0.30
CA SER A 170 8.57 -12.53 -0.93
C SER A 170 8.56 -14.05 -0.72
N ALA A 171 8.67 -14.51 0.52
CA ALA A 171 8.74 -15.94 0.85
C ALA A 171 7.35 -16.60 0.84
N VAL A 172 6.78 -16.74 -0.38
CA VAL A 172 5.48 -17.40 -0.59
C VAL A 172 5.55 -18.84 -0.09
N PRO A 173 4.69 -19.25 0.88
CA PRO A 173 4.68 -20.61 1.40
C PRO A 173 4.57 -21.67 0.30
N ALA A 174 5.23 -22.80 0.47
CA ALA A 174 5.42 -23.89 -0.47
C ALA A 174 6.29 -23.54 -1.70
N VAL A 175 6.41 -22.28 -2.10
CA VAL A 175 7.35 -21.86 -3.16
C VAL A 175 8.72 -21.59 -2.58
N PHE A 176 8.79 -20.71 -1.58
CA PHE A 176 10.04 -20.35 -0.90
C PHE A 176 10.09 -20.90 0.52
N GLN A 177 11.31 -21.08 1.00
CA GLN A 177 11.51 -21.39 2.42
C GLN A 177 11.18 -20.17 3.27
N PRO A 178 10.58 -20.34 4.47
CA PRO A 178 10.49 -19.29 5.46
C PRO A 178 11.88 -18.69 5.76
N VAL A 179 11.93 -17.41 5.99
CA VAL A 179 13.19 -16.68 6.22
C VAL A 179 13.37 -16.44 7.71
N ARG A 180 14.45 -17.01 8.28
CA ARG A 180 14.80 -16.78 9.68
C ARG A 180 15.60 -15.49 9.82
N LEU A 181 15.09 -14.55 10.64
CA LEU A 181 15.78 -13.32 11.02
C LEU A 181 15.70 -13.21 12.56
N GLY A 182 16.84 -13.33 13.20
CA GLY A 182 16.91 -13.49 14.66
C GLY A 182 16.22 -14.78 15.11
N ASP A 183 15.32 -14.65 16.09
CA ASP A 183 14.59 -15.78 16.68
C ASP A 183 13.26 -16.09 15.98
N ARG A 184 12.90 -15.34 14.94
CA ARG A 184 11.62 -15.47 14.25
C ARG A 184 11.77 -15.94 12.82
N GLU A 185 10.71 -16.54 12.30
CA GLU A 185 10.57 -16.93 10.90
C GLU A 185 9.50 -16.09 10.22
N TYR A 186 9.80 -15.68 8.99
CA TYR A 186 8.94 -14.82 8.20
C TYR A 186 8.60 -15.46 6.87
N VAL A 187 7.38 -15.19 6.43
CA VAL A 187 6.86 -15.57 5.12
C VAL A 187 6.27 -14.35 4.42
N ASP A 188 5.79 -14.53 3.18
CA ASP A 188 5.27 -13.45 2.34
C ASP A 188 4.26 -12.57 3.08
N GLY A 189 4.44 -11.26 2.97
CA GLY A 189 3.57 -10.28 3.58
C GLY A 189 2.15 -10.27 3.02
N GLY A 190 1.96 -10.83 1.83
CA GLY A 190 0.66 -10.95 1.18
C GLY A 190 -0.37 -11.79 1.93
N LEU A 191 0.06 -12.60 2.91
CA LEU A 191 -0.84 -13.35 3.78
C LEU A 191 -1.68 -12.44 4.69
N VAL A 192 -1.15 -11.25 5.08
CA VAL A 192 -1.79 -10.37 6.07
C VAL A 192 -1.93 -8.93 5.59
N SER A 193 -1.11 -8.49 4.64
CA SER A 193 -1.12 -7.14 4.07
C SER A 193 -0.70 -7.17 2.61
N PRO A 194 -1.56 -7.66 1.70
CA PRO A 194 -1.23 -7.76 0.28
C PRO A 194 -0.91 -6.40 -0.36
N VAL A 195 -1.62 -5.34 0.02
CA VAL A 195 -1.30 -3.95 -0.30
C VAL A 195 -1.09 -3.19 1.01
N PRO A 196 0.13 -2.70 1.33
CA PRO A 196 0.50 -2.24 2.67
C PRO A 196 0.07 -0.79 2.97
N VAL A 197 -1.21 -0.46 2.78
CA VAL A 197 -1.77 0.89 3.00
C VAL A 197 -1.59 1.34 4.44
N ARG A 198 -2.01 0.50 5.38
CA ARG A 198 -1.93 0.78 6.81
C ARG A 198 -0.48 1.01 7.26
N GLN A 199 0.44 0.15 6.83
CA GLN A 199 1.86 0.27 7.16
C GLN A 199 2.47 1.55 6.59
N THR A 200 2.04 1.98 5.40
CA THR A 200 2.46 3.25 4.81
C THR A 200 1.99 4.43 5.68
N ARG A 201 0.77 4.38 6.21
CA ARG A 201 0.27 5.40 7.15
C ARG A 201 1.01 5.37 8.48
N GLU A 202 1.28 4.20 9.04
CA GLU A 202 2.04 4.00 10.28
C GLU A 202 3.49 4.52 10.16
N MET A 203 4.02 4.59 8.94
CA MET A 203 5.32 5.22 8.66
C MET A 203 5.28 6.75 8.70
N GLY A 204 4.12 7.36 8.70
CA GLY A 204 3.93 8.81 8.79
C GLY A 204 3.26 9.46 7.57
N ALA A 205 2.91 8.69 6.54
CA ALA A 205 2.16 9.23 5.39
C ALA A 205 0.75 9.65 5.81
N ASN A 206 0.31 10.82 5.36
CA ASN A 206 -1.04 11.32 5.62
C ASN A 206 -1.94 11.31 4.36
N PHE A 207 -1.35 11.08 3.19
CA PHE A 207 -2.06 10.81 1.94
C PHE A 207 -1.41 9.59 1.27
N VAL A 208 -2.17 8.52 0.99
CA VAL A 208 -1.64 7.25 0.49
C VAL A 208 -2.22 6.89 -0.87
N ILE A 209 -1.31 6.71 -1.84
CA ILE A 209 -1.61 6.08 -3.13
C ILE A 209 -1.30 4.58 -2.98
N ALA A 210 -2.31 3.74 -3.15
CA ALA A 210 -2.18 2.29 -3.16
C ALA A 210 -2.14 1.75 -4.59
N VAL A 211 -1.17 0.89 -4.88
CA VAL A 211 -1.08 0.21 -6.19
C VAL A 211 -1.41 -1.27 -6.00
N ASP A 212 -2.60 -1.65 -6.43
CA ASP A 212 -3.13 -2.99 -6.33
C ASP A 212 -2.89 -3.76 -7.64
N ILE A 213 -2.00 -4.72 -7.59
CA ILE A 213 -1.66 -5.64 -8.70
C ILE A 213 -2.09 -7.08 -8.42
N SER A 214 -2.95 -7.30 -7.42
CA SER A 214 -3.43 -8.63 -7.07
C SER A 214 -4.21 -9.30 -8.22
N SER A 215 -4.16 -10.64 -8.28
CA SER A 215 -5.02 -11.39 -9.22
C SER A 215 -6.43 -11.47 -8.70
N ASP A 216 -7.41 -11.42 -9.61
CA ASP A 216 -8.74 -11.91 -9.29
C ASP A 216 -8.66 -13.43 -9.10
N PRO A 217 -9.27 -14.01 -8.05
CA PRO A 217 -9.42 -15.46 -7.93
C PRO A 217 -10.19 -16.11 -9.07
N GLU A 218 -11.09 -15.37 -9.71
CA GLU A 218 -11.90 -15.86 -10.83
C GLU A 218 -11.01 -16.18 -12.04
N GLY A 219 -11.17 -17.40 -12.57
CA GLY A 219 -10.39 -17.89 -13.72
C GLY A 219 -9.02 -18.45 -13.40
N ASN A 220 -8.57 -18.44 -12.14
CA ASN A 220 -7.34 -19.14 -11.75
C ASN A 220 -7.52 -20.66 -11.79
N PRO A 221 -6.50 -21.44 -12.19
CA PRO A 221 -6.56 -22.90 -12.14
C PRO A 221 -6.54 -23.40 -10.68
N TYR A 222 -7.26 -24.50 -10.41
CA TYR A 222 -7.33 -25.19 -9.11
C TYR A 222 -7.40 -26.71 -9.26
N GLY A 223 -6.72 -27.27 -10.27
CA GLY A 223 -6.74 -28.69 -10.60
C GLY A 223 -5.81 -29.57 -9.76
N ASP A 224 -4.82 -28.98 -9.07
CA ASP A 224 -3.89 -29.70 -8.19
C ASP A 224 -3.70 -29.00 -6.84
N THR A 225 -3.07 -29.70 -5.90
CA THR A 225 -2.89 -29.21 -4.52
C THR A 225 -2.14 -27.86 -4.45
N PHE A 226 -1.14 -27.65 -5.30
CA PHE A 226 -0.39 -26.40 -5.33
C PHE A 226 -1.26 -25.25 -5.87
N GLN A 227 -2.01 -25.49 -6.93
CA GLN A 227 -2.95 -24.52 -7.49
C GLN A 227 -4.07 -24.17 -6.50
N ILE A 228 -4.59 -25.15 -5.75
CA ILE A 228 -5.58 -24.89 -4.67
C ILE A 228 -4.97 -23.99 -3.60
N LEU A 229 -3.72 -24.23 -3.19
CA LEU A 229 -3.04 -23.39 -2.21
C LEU A 229 -2.88 -21.96 -2.73
N MET A 230 -2.43 -21.78 -3.97
CA MET A 230 -2.29 -20.44 -4.60
C MET A 230 -3.64 -19.74 -4.75
N GLN A 231 -4.69 -20.48 -5.07
CA GLN A 231 -6.06 -19.96 -5.14
C GLN A 231 -6.56 -19.51 -3.76
N THR A 232 -6.23 -20.26 -2.72
CA THR A 232 -6.55 -19.88 -1.33
C THR A 232 -5.90 -18.56 -0.97
N PHE A 233 -4.63 -18.36 -1.31
CA PHE A 233 -3.96 -17.07 -1.12
C PHE A 233 -4.61 -15.93 -1.91
N ALA A 234 -5.02 -16.17 -3.14
CA ALA A 234 -5.72 -15.18 -3.96
C ALA A 234 -7.08 -14.77 -3.34
N ILE A 235 -7.86 -15.74 -2.87
CA ILE A 235 -9.14 -15.50 -2.19
C ILE A 235 -8.96 -14.70 -0.90
N MET A 236 -8.03 -15.11 -0.04
CA MET A 236 -7.73 -14.42 1.21
C MET A 236 -7.21 -13.00 0.93
N GLY A 237 -6.29 -12.84 0.00
CA GLY A 237 -5.75 -11.54 -0.40
C GLY A 237 -6.82 -10.59 -0.92
N LYS A 238 -7.77 -11.08 -1.74
CA LYS A 238 -8.92 -10.28 -2.20
C LYS A 238 -9.78 -9.80 -1.03
N SER A 239 -10.05 -10.68 -0.06
CA SER A 239 -10.83 -10.33 1.13
C SER A 239 -10.15 -9.27 1.99
N ILE A 240 -8.85 -9.41 2.24
CA ILE A 240 -8.05 -8.44 3.00
C ILE A 240 -8.00 -7.09 2.28
N ASN A 241 -7.71 -7.09 0.97
CA ASN A 241 -7.64 -5.87 0.17
C ASN A 241 -8.97 -5.12 0.10
N THR A 242 -10.10 -5.82 0.16
CA THR A 242 -11.43 -5.18 0.19
C THR A 242 -11.59 -4.19 1.36
N LEU A 243 -10.93 -4.46 2.47
CA LEU A 243 -10.93 -3.57 3.64
C LEU A 243 -9.74 -2.59 3.60
N ALA A 244 -8.53 -3.11 3.39
CA ALA A 244 -7.30 -2.31 3.42
C ALA A 244 -7.30 -1.17 2.39
N LEU A 245 -7.81 -1.39 1.19
CA LEU A 245 -7.84 -0.37 0.14
C LEU A 245 -8.84 0.76 0.41
N LYS A 246 -9.79 0.59 1.33
CA LYS A 246 -10.67 1.69 1.79
C LYS A 246 -9.91 2.75 2.60
N GLU A 247 -8.78 2.38 3.18
CA GLU A 247 -7.92 3.28 3.93
C GLU A 247 -6.96 4.10 3.04
N ALA A 248 -6.89 3.78 1.72
CA ALA A 248 -6.12 4.54 0.76
C ALA A 248 -6.89 5.76 0.24
N ASP A 249 -6.20 6.87 0.01
CA ASP A 249 -6.81 8.06 -0.60
C ASP A 249 -7.04 7.86 -2.10
N VAL A 250 -6.12 7.17 -2.77
CA VAL A 250 -6.25 6.80 -4.19
C VAL A 250 -5.79 5.37 -4.38
N VAL A 251 -6.56 4.60 -5.16
CA VAL A 251 -6.20 3.22 -5.54
C VAL A 251 -5.97 3.16 -7.04
N ILE A 252 -4.78 2.72 -7.43
CA ILE A 252 -4.39 2.47 -8.81
C ILE A 252 -4.46 0.96 -9.07
N ARG A 253 -5.24 0.55 -10.06
CA ARG A 253 -5.37 -0.84 -10.50
C ARG A 253 -4.98 -0.97 -11.97
N PRO A 254 -3.71 -1.32 -12.27
CA PRO A 254 -3.31 -1.66 -13.64
C PRO A 254 -4.12 -2.82 -14.20
N ALA A 255 -4.49 -2.75 -15.47
CA ALA A 255 -5.20 -3.83 -16.16
C ALA A 255 -4.23 -4.96 -16.50
N LEU A 256 -4.13 -5.98 -15.64
CA LEU A 256 -3.17 -7.08 -15.73
C LEU A 256 -3.85 -8.41 -16.05
N SER A 257 -5.07 -8.39 -16.58
CA SER A 257 -5.79 -9.60 -17.00
C SER A 257 -4.97 -10.37 -18.05
N GLY A 258 -4.90 -11.70 -17.88
CA GLY A 258 -4.12 -12.58 -18.75
C GLY A 258 -2.60 -12.57 -18.52
N ILE A 259 -2.09 -11.81 -17.53
CA ILE A 259 -0.70 -11.88 -17.11
C ILE A 259 -0.59 -12.83 -15.91
N LYS A 260 0.06 -13.98 -16.15
CA LYS A 260 0.30 -14.99 -15.11
C LYS A 260 1.36 -14.51 -14.12
N SER A 261 1.27 -14.99 -12.89
CA SER A 261 2.21 -14.61 -11.80
C SER A 261 3.68 -14.97 -12.07
N ALA A 262 3.95 -15.97 -12.92
CA ALA A 262 5.30 -16.38 -13.31
C ALA A 262 5.71 -15.88 -14.71
N ASP A 263 4.93 -15.00 -15.34
CA ASP A 263 5.20 -14.56 -16.72
C ASP A 263 6.11 -13.32 -16.76
N PHE A 264 7.41 -13.54 -16.64
CA PHE A 264 8.43 -12.49 -16.79
C PHE A 264 8.50 -11.94 -18.21
N SER A 265 8.03 -12.66 -19.22
CA SER A 265 8.00 -12.17 -20.61
C SER A 265 7.01 -11.01 -20.80
N ALA A 266 5.98 -10.95 -19.96
CA ALA A 266 4.97 -9.89 -19.99
C ALA A 266 5.42 -8.56 -19.33
N ARG A 267 6.70 -8.42 -18.96
CA ARG A 267 7.23 -7.24 -18.24
C ARG A 267 6.88 -5.90 -18.89
N LEU A 268 7.10 -5.75 -20.20
CA LEU A 268 6.80 -4.51 -20.92
C LEU A 268 5.30 -4.21 -20.94
N ARG A 269 4.45 -5.24 -21.11
CA ARG A 269 3.00 -5.10 -21.03
C ARG A 269 2.56 -4.64 -19.64
N SER A 270 3.18 -5.22 -18.59
CA SER A 270 2.88 -4.85 -17.21
C SER A 270 3.28 -3.40 -16.91
N ILE A 271 4.48 -2.96 -17.33
CA ILE A 271 4.95 -1.59 -17.19
C ILE A 271 3.97 -0.63 -17.88
N GLU A 272 3.57 -0.94 -19.11
CA GLU A 272 2.62 -0.09 -19.86
C GLU A 272 1.23 -0.05 -19.19
N ALA A 273 0.73 -1.18 -18.70
CA ALA A 273 -0.52 -1.19 -17.92
C ALA A 273 -0.44 -0.29 -16.68
N GLY A 274 0.70 -0.26 -16.00
CA GLY A 274 0.97 0.66 -14.90
C GLY A 274 0.93 2.13 -15.32
N ARG A 275 1.58 2.48 -16.44
CA ARG A 275 1.55 3.83 -17.01
C ARG A 275 0.12 4.28 -17.33
N VAL A 276 -0.61 3.45 -18.05
CA VAL A 276 -1.99 3.74 -18.46
C VAL A 276 -2.88 3.97 -17.24
N ALA A 277 -2.83 3.08 -16.25
CA ALA A 277 -3.63 3.20 -15.04
C ALA A 277 -3.31 4.48 -14.25
N MET A 278 -2.02 4.82 -14.12
CA MET A 278 -1.62 6.02 -13.41
C MET A 278 -2.00 7.30 -14.16
N ARG A 279 -1.80 7.36 -15.48
CA ARG A 279 -2.24 8.50 -16.30
C ARG A 279 -3.75 8.73 -16.20
N ALA A 280 -4.54 7.67 -16.22
CA ALA A 280 -5.99 7.77 -16.07
C ALA A 280 -6.41 8.31 -14.69
N ALA A 281 -5.65 7.99 -13.65
CA ALA A 281 -5.94 8.43 -12.28
C ALA A 281 -5.44 9.86 -11.97
N LEU A 282 -4.47 10.40 -12.73
CA LEU A 282 -3.83 11.68 -12.43
C LEU A 282 -4.79 12.85 -12.25
N PRO A 283 -5.82 13.06 -13.11
CA PRO A 283 -6.73 14.19 -12.94
C PRO A 283 -7.46 14.15 -11.57
N ALA A 284 -8.00 12.99 -11.21
CA ALA A 284 -8.69 12.81 -9.93
C ALA A 284 -7.73 12.90 -8.73
N LEU A 285 -6.51 12.37 -8.86
CA LEU A 285 -5.47 12.47 -7.85
C LEU A 285 -5.11 13.94 -7.56
N LYS A 286 -4.89 14.76 -8.60
CA LYS A 286 -4.55 16.19 -8.43
C LYS A 286 -5.66 16.96 -7.72
N VAL A 287 -6.93 16.68 -8.03
CA VAL A 287 -8.07 17.28 -7.33
C VAL A 287 -8.08 16.88 -5.84
N ARG A 288 -7.89 15.61 -5.54
CA ARG A 288 -7.85 15.12 -4.16
C ARG A 288 -6.68 15.68 -3.35
N LEU A 289 -5.50 15.82 -3.98
CA LEU A 289 -4.35 16.44 -3.34
C LEU A 289 -4.62 17.91 -3.00
N ALA A 290 -5.17 18.69 -3.92
CA ALA A 290 -5.55 20.09 -3.67
C ALA A 290 -6.59 20.21 -2.53
N GLN A 291 -7.61 19.35 -2.51
CA GLN A 291 -8.59 19.30 -1.42
C GLN A 291 -7.95 18.96 -0.08
N PHE A 292 -7.01 18.01 -0.08
CA PHE A 292 -6.29 17.62 1.13
C PHE A 292 -5.45 18.77 1.70
N GLU A 293 -4.70 19.49 0.85
CA GLU A 293 -3.87 20.64 1.24
C GLU A 293 -4.72 21.82 1.74
N GLU A 294 -5.92 22.01 1.20
CA GLU A 294 -6.89 23.00 1.65
C GLU A 294 -7.65 22.59 2.93
N GLY A 295 -7.39 21.40 3.47
CA GLY A 295 -8.04 20.90 4.67
C GLY A 295 -9.50 20.45 4.49
N ARG A 296 -9.91 20.23 3.24
CA ARG A 296 -11.26 19.79 2.83
C ARG A 296 -11.38 18.29 2.66
#